data_858ae56e48dfdbb659a20016724c75a4
#
_entry.id   858ae56e48dfdbb659a20016724c75a4
#
_cell.length_a   1.000
_cell.length_b   1.000
_cell.length_c   1.000
_cell.angle_alpha   90.00
_cell.angle_beta   90.00
_cell.angle_gamma   90.00
#
_symmetry.space_group_name_H-M   'P 1'
#
loop_
_entity.id
_entity.type
_entity.pdbx_description
1 polymer ?
#
loop_
_entity_poly.entity_id
_entity_poly.type
_entity_poly.pdbx_seq_one_letter_code
_entity_poly.pdbx_strand_id
1 'polypeptide(L)'
;MANVRPLADSYLTIFESPAPATTFVGSPGITRLPGGRIVATMDLGNRWADWKYTRPKDLSKMGKVFVSDDHGKSFVLKAEYPFFHARPFVAGKSLYVLGHCQDLMVMRSDDDGETWSEAYALTEGQKWHQAPCNVHYANGNVYLVMERMVYTDFKGWGVGALAPVLMRGAESADLTRRDSWTFASELAFRDALDARELDYFGAPFFPTYSTEHAPASEGRMAAPVGWLETNVVQFVDPNHYWHDPAGRTFHLWMRANTGGTGYAAIAKVVENEDGTMTTGLETVPSGKRVVFVPCPGGQMKFHILYDEKTKLYWLLSSQARDSMTRAERLPPDRYGLPNNERDRLQLHFSTNCIDWCFAGLVSAGRFAKESRQYGSMTIDGDDLHIVSRSGGEHSSSAHDAYKLTFHTIRNFRDLAY
;
A
#
# COMPACT_ATOMS: atom_id res chain seq x y z
N MET A 1 15.83 4.82 28.39
CA MET A 1 15.37 5.28 27.05
C MET A 1 14.32 6.36 27.29
N ALA A 2 14.40 7.49 26.62
CA ALA A 2 13.33 8.48 26.70
C ALA A 2 12.02 7.83 26.23
N ASN A 3 10.94 7.97 27.01
CA ASN A 3 9.61 7.49 26.63
C ASN A 3 9.11 8.38 25.48
N VAL A 4 9.34 7.96 24.24
CA VAL A 4 8.74 8.62 23.07
C VAL A 4 7.24 8.38 23.16
N ARG A 5 6.46 9.44 23.33
CA ARG A 5 5.01 9.37 23.32
C ARG A 5 4.55 9.26 21.85
N PRO A 6 3.80 8.21 21.48
CA PRO A 6 3.24 8.11 20.14
C PRO A 6 2.27 9.26 19.84
N LEU A 7 2.20 9.66 18.56
CA LEU A 7 1.33 10.74 18.09
C LEU A 7 -0.16 10.37 18.20
N ALA A 8 -0.48 9.07 18.04
CA ALA A 8 -1.83 8.52 18.11
C ALA A 8 -1.84 7.20 18.89
N ASP A 9 -1.50 7.26 20.17
CA ASP A 9 -1.41 6.09 21.06
C ASP A 9 -2.79 5.49 21.38
N SER A 10 -3.81 6.36 21.51
CA SER A 10 -5.20 5.92 21.58
C SER A 10 -5.77 5.67 20.20
N TYR A 11 -6.56 4.61 20.07
CA TYR A 11 -7.20 4.24 18.81
C TYR A 11 -8.59 3.63 19.04
N LEU A 12 -9.45 3.75 18.03
CA LEU A 12 -10.71 3.04 17.98
C LEU A 12 -10.52 1.69 17.25
N THR A 13 -11.10 0.61 17.76
CA THR A 13 -11.23 -0.63 17.02
C THR A 13 -12.53 -0.59 16.22
N ILE A 14 -12.41 -0.48 14.88
CA ILE A 14 -13.56 -0.50 13.96
C ILE A 14 -14.13 -1.91 13.86
N PHE A 15 -13.23 -2.89 13.76
CA PHE A 15 -13.60 -4.31 13.61
C PHE A 15 -12.57 -5.19 14.30
N GLU A 16 -13.06 -6.27 14.90
CA GLU A 16 -12.24 -7.34 15.43
C GLU A 16 -12.76 -8.68 14.89
N SER A 17 -11.86 -9.52 14.39
CA SER A 17 -12.23 -10.84 13.89
C SER A 17 -12.83 -11.69 15.00
N PRO A 18 -13.99 -12.31 14.78
CA PRO A 18 -14.59 -13.22 15.77
C PRO A 18 -13.79 -14.52 15.95
N ALA A 19 -12.86 -14.80 15.05
CA ALA A 19 -12.01 -16.00 15.08
C ALA A 19 -10.53 -15.63 14.83
N PRO A 20 -9.87 -14.89 15.73
CA PRO A 20 -8.54 -14.29 15.50
C PRO A 20 -7.42 -15.32 15.28
N ALA A 21 -7.60 -16.57 15.74
CA ALA A 21 -6.63 -17.64 15.52
C ALA A 21 -6.61 -18.17 14.07
N THR A 22 -7.70 -18.00 13.32
CA THR A 22 -7.87 -18.57 11.97
C THR A 22 -8.21 -17.55 10.92
N THR A 23 -8.78 -16.40 11.30
CA THR A 23 -9.26 -15.36 10.39
C THR A 23 -8.62 -14.02 10.75
N PHE A 24 -7.84 -13.49 9.85
CA PHE A 24 -7.16 -12.22 10.03
C PHE A 24 -7.80 -11.11 9.17
N VAL A 25 -7.55 -9.86 9.53
CA VAL A 25 -7.93 -8.68 8.76
C VAL A 25 -6.90 -8.47 7.65
N GLY A 26 -7.38 -8.26 6.43
CA GLY A 26 -6.56 -7.92 5.27
C GLY A 26 -6.13 -6.45 5.26
N SER A 27 -5.77 -5.98 4.08
CA SER A 27 -5.22 -4.63 3.93
C SER A 27 -6.31 -3.57 3.94
N PRO A 28 -6.32 -2.62 4.90
CA PRO A 28 -7.35 -1.60 4.98
C PRO A 28 -7.12 -0.45 4.00
N GLY A 29 -8.22 0.11 3.48
CA GLY A 29 -8.27 1.36 2.75
C GLY A 29 -9.07 2.41 3.49
N ILE A 30 -8.83 3.69 3.20
CA ILE A 30 -9.58 4.81 3.76
C ILE A 30 -9.71 5.93 2.74
N THR A 31 -10.85 6.61 2.73
CA THR A 31 -11.06 7.86 2.02
C THR A 31 -12.01 8.75 2.82
N ARG A 32 -11.97 10.05 2.53
CA ARG A 32 -12.91 11.04 3.05
C ARG A 32 -13.74 11.60 1.92
N LEU A 33 -15.05 11.63 2.09
CA LEU A 33 -15.96 12.23 1.13
C LEU A 33 -15.98 13.77 1.28
N PRO A 34 -16.35 14.52 0.24
CA PRO A 34 -16.46 15.97 0.31
C PRO A 34 -17.37 16.48 1.46
N GLY A 35 -18.42 15.73 1.78
CA GLY A 35 -19.33 16.00 2.91
C GLY A 35 -18.76 15.76 4.30
N GLY A 36 -17.53 15.22 4.41
CA GLY A 36 -16.86 14.95 5.69
C GLY A 36 -16.99 13.50 6.19
N ARG A 37 -17.87 12.69 5.58
CA ARG A 37 -17.98 11.27 5.88
C ARG A 37 -16.65 10.55 5.61
N ILE A 38 -16.23 9.70 6.54
CA ILE A 38 -15.05 8.84 6.39
C ILE A 38 -15.52 7.45 5.97
N VAL A 39 -14.87 6.87 4.98
CA VAL A 39 -15.13 5.51 4.50
C VAL A 39 -13.88 4.68 4.71
N ALA A 40 -14.01 3.56 5.41
CA ALA A 40 -12.95 2.58 5.63
C ALA A 40 -13.33 1.24 5.03
N THR A 41 -12.38 0.58 4.39
CA THR A 41 -12.53 -0.77 3.83
C THR A 41 -11.55 -1.74 4.46
N MET A 42 -11.91 -3.00 4.49
CA MET A 42 -11.02 -4.11 4.83
C MET A 42 -11.53 -5.40 4.20
N ASP A 43 -10.71 -6.41 4.21
CA ASP A 43 -11.11 -7.76 3.85
C ASP A 43 -10.69 -8.78 4.92
N LEU A 44 -11.32 -9.95 4.89
CA LEU A 44 -10.99 -11.05 5.77
C LEU A 44 -10.15 -12.10 5.04
N GLY A 45 -9.04 -12.44 5.63
CA GLY A 45 -8.20 -13.55 5.23
C GLY A 45 -8.38 -14.76 6.14
N ASN A 46 -8.25 -15.96 5.58
CA ASN A 46 -8.31 -17.19 6.34
C ASN A 46 -7.02 -17.99 6.17
N ARG A 47 -6.42 -18.43 7.27
CA ARG A 47 -5.19 -19.22 7.28
C ARG A 47 -5.31 -20.57 6.59
N TRP A 48 -6.50 -21.15 6.61
CA TRP A 48 -6.78 -22.47 6.06
C TRP A 48 -7.26 -22.46 4.62
N ALA A 49 -7.65 -21.29 4.10
CA ALA A 49 -7.87 -21.15 2.69
C ALA A 49 -6.51 -21.27 2.00
N ASP A 50 -6.36 -22.29 1.21
CA ASP A 50 -5.21 -22.41 0.32
C ASP A 50 -5.31 -21.27 -0.70
N TRP A 51 -4.84 -20.10 -0.32
CA TRP A 51 -4.95 -18.82 -1.02
C TRP A 51 -4.52 -18.89 -2.47
N LYS A 52 -3.66 -19.85 -2.74
CA LYS A 52 -3.07 -19.95 -4.04
C LYS A 52 -4.05 -20.53 -5.05
N TYR A 53 -5.10 -21.27 -4.61
CA TYR A 53 -5.82 -22.11 -5.57
C TYR A 53 -7.31 -22.35 -5.28
N THR A 54 -7.84 -22.06 -4.11
CA THR A 54 -9.26 -22.28 -3.78
C THR A 54 -9.92 -21.03 -3.24
N ARG A 55 -10.95 -20.56 -3.95
CA ARG A 55 -11.83 -19.50 -3.43
C ARG A 55 -12.53 -20.02 -2.15
N PRO A 56 -12.64 -19.19 -1.09
CA PRO A 56 -13.56 -19.50 0.00
C PRO A 56 -14.93 -19.80 -0.56
N LYS A 57 -15.66 -20.77 0.01
CA LYS A 57 -16.99 -21.18 -0.49
C LYS A 57 -18.01 -20.04 -0.49
N ASP A 58 -17.82 -19.03 0.38
CA ASP A 58 -18.65 -17.82 0.42
C ASP A 58 -17.76 -16.58 0.42
N LEU A 59 -17.56 -16.01 -0.78
CA LEU A 59 -16.80 -14.78 -0.97
C LEU A 59 -17.62 -13.52 -0.67
N SER A 60 -18.97 -13.64 -0.60
CA SER A 60 -19.87 -12.49 -0.56
C SER A 60 -19.66 -11.57 0.65
N LYS A 61 -19.08 -12.10 1.74
CA LYS A 61 -18.89 -11.39 3.02
C LYS A 61 -17.42 -11.09 3.33
N MET A 62 -16.55 -11.25 2.37
CA MET A 62 -15.12 -11.18 2.58
C MET A 62 -14.64 -9.76 2.82
N GLY A 63 -14.99 -8.86 1.94
CA GLY A 63 -14.71 -7.44 2.09
C GLY A 63 -15.80 -6.72 2.87
N LYS A 64 -15.44 -5.62 3.53
CA LYS A 64 -16.36 -4.81 4.35
C LYS A 64 -16.12 -3.33 4.14
N VAL A 65 -17.23 -2.58 4.04
CA VAL A 65 -17.22 -1.11 4.01
C VAL A 65 -17.83 -0.59 5.30
N PHE A 66 -17.08 0.24 5.99
CA PHE A 66 -17.53 0.96 7.18
C PHE A 66 -17.57 2.45 6.90
N VAL A 67 -18.53 3.16 7.47
CA VAL A 67 -18.64 4.62 7.39
C VAL A 67 -18.68 5.25 8.77
N SER A 68 -18.17 6.48 8.85
CA SER A 68 -18.26 7.33 10.05
C SER A 68 -18.75 8.73 9.64
N ASP A 69 -19.76 9.23 10.36
CA ASP A 69 -20.33 10.57 10.20
C ASP A 69 -19.94 11.52 11.34
N ASP A 70 -19.10 11.07 12.25
CA ASP A 70 -18.72 11.76 13.48
C ASP A 70 -17.20 11.97 13.63
N HIS A 71 -16.50 12.12 12.50
CA HIS A 71 -15.05 12.29 12.43
C HIS A 71 -14.27 11.13 13.07
N GLY A 72 -14.74 9.89 12.83
CA GLY A 72 -14.05 8.68 13.28
C GLY A 72 -14.27 8.30 14.74
N LYS A 73 -15.25 8.87 15.44
CA LYS A 73 -15.59 8.47 16.81
C LYS A 73 -16.36 7.15 16.84
N SER A 74 -17.12 6.87 15.79
CA SER A 74 -17.79 5.59 15.59
C SER A 74 -17.85 5.20 14.11
N PHE A 75 -18.00 3.90 13.84
CA PHE A 75 -18.12 3.36 12.48
C PHE A 75 -19.27 2.37 12.39
N VAL A 76 -19.99 2.42 11.27
CA VAL A 76 -21.11 1.54 10.96
C VAL A 76 -20.79 0.72 9.71
N LEU A 77 -21.00 -0.59 9.75
CA LEU A 77 -20.90 -1.47 8.57
C LEU A 77 -22.05 -1.15 7.62
N LYS A 78 -21.74 -0.82 6.36
CA LYS A 78 -22.71 -0.47 5.33
C LYS A 78 -22.82 -1.51 4.22
N ALA A 79 -21.69 -2.15 3.86
CA ALA A 79 -21.70 -3.16 2.80
C ALA A 79 -20.65 -4.24 3.04
N GLU A 80 -20.87 -5.36 2.37
CA GLU A 80 -19.93 -6.47 2.21
C GLU A 80 -19.68 -6.70 0.72
N TYR A 81 -18.48 -7.16 0.33
CA TYR A 81 -18.13 -7.37 -1.06
C TYR A 81 -17.27 -8.63 -1.28
N PRO A 82 -17.28 -9.22 -2.51
CA PRO A 82 -16.69 -10.53 -2.79
C PRO A 82 -15.25 -10.46 -3.36
N PHE A 83 -14.42 -9.51 -2.93
CA PHE A 83 -13.06 -9.35 -3.43
C PHE A 83 -12.11 -8.82 -2.35
N PHE A 84 -10.81 -8.76 -2.66
CA PHE A 84 -9.75 -8.43 -1.71
C PHE A 84 -9.13 -7.06 -1.93
N HIS A 85 -8.45 -6.54 -0.92
CA HIS A 85 -7.55 -5.40 -0.94
C HIS A 85 -8.19 -4.16 -1.59
N ALA A 86 -9.44 -3.92 -1.21
CA ALA A 86 -10.25 -2.90 -1.82
C ALA A 86 -9.87 -1.49 -1.37
N ARG A 87 -9.66 -0.62 -2.36
CA ARG A 87 -9.34 0.79 -2.21
C ARG A 87 -10.60 1.62 -2.41
N PRO A 88 -11.05 2.39 -1.39
CA PRO A 88 -12.14 3.33 -1.56
C PRO A 88 -11.63 4.64 -2.17
N PHE A 89 -12.37 5.22 -3.11
CA PHE A 89 -12.07 6.52 -3.71
C PHE A 89 -13.33 7.17 -4.29
N VAL A 90 -13.28 8.50 -4.44
CA VAL A 90 -14.36 9.29 -5.04
C VAL A 90 -13.98 9.65 -6.47
N ALA A 91 -14.92 9.55 -7.40
CA ALA A 91 -14.80 10.12 -8.73
C ALA A 91 -16.12 10.80 -9.13
N GLY A 92 -16.07 12.09 -9.46
CA GLY A 92 -17.25 12.90 -9.69
C GLY A 92 -18.14 12.97 -8.45
N LYS A 93 -19.32 12.38 -8.52
CA LYS A 93 -20.29 12.32 -7.42
C LYS A 93 -20.42 10.92 -6.81
N SER A 94 -19.65 9.98 -7.29
CA SER A 94 -19.78 8.57 -6.89
C SER A 94 -18.60 8.13 -6.05
N LEU A 95 -18.88 7.27 -5.09
CA LEU A 95 -17.89 6.55 -4.31
C LEU A 95 -17.68 5.16 -4.92
N TYR A 96 -16.45 4.79 -5.09
CA TYR A 96 -16.04 3.49 -5.63
C TYR A 96 -15.20 2.72 -4.63
N VAL A 97 -15.28 1.40 -4.72
CA VAL A 97 -14.41 0.45 -4.02
C VAL A 97 -13.83 -0.49 -5.07
N LEU A 98 -12.51 -0.43 -5.31
CA LEU A 98 -11.82 -1.21 -6.33
C LEU A 98 -10.77 -2.12 -5.68
N GLY A 99 -10.83 -3.39 -6.01
CA GLY A 99 -9.91 -4.42 -5.54
C GLY A 99 -9.77 -5.54 -6.56
N HIS A 100 -9.47 -6.75 -6.09
CA HIS A 100 -9.30 -7.90 -6.99
C HIS A 100 -9.78 -9.21 -6.36
N CYS A 101 -10.22 -10.13 -7.23
CA CYS A 101 -10.42 -11.53 -6.90
C CYS A 101 -10.04 -12.37 -8.13
N GLN A 102 -8.76 -12.60 -8.36
CA GLN A 102 -8.12 -12.86 -9.64
C GLN A 102 -8.19 -11.61 -10.52
N ASP A 103 -9.32 -11.39 -11.18
CA ASP A 103 -9.60 -10.19 -11.96
C ASP A 103 -9.82 -8.95 -11.09
N LEU A 104 -9.69 -7.77 -11.69
CA LEU A 104 -10.04 -6.50 -11.07
C LEU A 104 -11.55 -6.41 -10.89
N MET A 105 -11.97 -6.00 -9.69
CA MET A 105 -13.36 -5.90 -9.30
C MET A 105 -13.64 -4.51 -8.75
N VAL A 106 -14.80 -3.96 -9.08
CA VAL A 106 -15.24 -2.64 -8.62
C VAL A 106 -16.71 -2.64 -8.23
N MET A 107 -17.05 -1.87 -7.21
CA MET A 107 -18.41 -1.51 -6.80
C MET A 107 -18.56 -0.01 -6.74
N ARG A 108 -19.79 0.49 -6.89
CA ARG A 108 -20.14 1.90 -6.88
C ARG A 108 -21.27 2.18 -5.92
N SER A 109 -21.20 3.35 -5.28
CA SER A 109 -22.28 3.97 -4.52
C SER A 109 -22.50 5.39 -4.99
N ASP A 110 -23.76 5.78 -5.15
CA ASP A 110 -24.18 7.13 -5.57
C ASP A 110 -24.86 7.92 -4.43
N ASP A 111 -24.83 7.37 -3.22
CA ASP A 111 -25.48 7.92 -2.01
C ASP A 111 -24.52 7.92 -0.81
N ASP A 112 -23.25 8.29 -1.07
CA ASP A 112 -22.21 8.44 -0.05
C ASP A 112 -21.94 7.14 0.75
N GLY A 113 -22.16 5.98 0.13
CA GLY A 113 -21.85 4.66 0.72
C GLY A 113 -23.00 4.04 1.51
N GLU A 114 -24.22 4.56 1.42
CA GLU A 114 -25.40 3.97 2.04
C GLU A 114 -25.83 2.69 1.32
N THR A 115 -25.91 2.74 -0.02
CA THR A 115 -26.21 1.59 -0.87
C THR A 115 -25.15 1.38 -1.93
N TRP A 116 -25.03 0.16 -2.43
CA TRP A 116 -23.96 -0.24 -3.33
C TRP A 116 -24.48 -1.07 -4.50
N SER A 117 -23.87 -0.89 -5.66
CA SER A 117 -24.09 -1.77 -6.82
C SER A 117 -23.62 -3.20 -6.54
N GLU A 118 -23.95 -4.12 -7.42
CA GLU A 118 -23.22 -5.37 -7.53
C GLU A 118 -21.74 -5.14 -7.89
N ALA A 119 -20.93 -6.20 -7.74
CA ALA A 119 -19.51 -6.14 -8.10
C ALA A 119 -19.34 -6.40 -9.60
N TYR A 120 -18.68 -5.49 -10.31
CA TYR A 120 -18.36 -5.59 -11.73
C TYR A 120 -16.91 -6.00 -11.93
N ALA A 121 -16.66 -6.92 -12.87
CA ALA A 121 -15.31 -7.29 -13.29
C ALA A 121 -14.82 -6.29 -14.35
N LEU A 122 -13.64 -5.70 -14.11
CA LEU A 122 -12.97 -4.83 -15.09
C LEU A 122 -12.04 -5.60 -16.02
N THR A 123 -11.66 -6.82 -15.66
CA THR A 123 -10.79 -7.69 -16.48
C THR A 123 -11.32 -9.11 -16.47
N GLU A 124 -10.84 -9.95 -17.39
CA GLU A 124 -11.24 -11.34 -17.50
C GLU A 124 -10.02 -12.26 -17.67
N GLY A 125 -9.95 -13.31 -16.84
CA GLY A 125 -8.91 -14.34 -16.91
C GLY A 125 -7.51 -13.85 -16.52
N GLN A 126 -7.40 -12.77 -15.74
CA GLN A 126 -6.14 -12.16 -15.33
C GLN A 126 -5.88 -12.40 -13.84
N LYS A 127 -4.63 -12.19 -13.41
CA LYS A 127 -4.25 -12.23 -12.01
C LYS A 127 -3.72 -10.88 -11.58
N TRP A 128 -4.38 -10.31 -10.57
CA TRP A 128 -4.03 -9.01 -10.01
C TRP A 128 -3.72 -9.12 -8.54
N HIS A 129 -2.91 -8.20 -8.06
CA HIS A 129 -2.52 -8.04 -6.67
C HIS A 129 -2.54 -6.55 -6.31
N GLN A 130 -2.78 -6.20 -5.08
CA GLN A 130 -2.53 -4.89 -4.50
C GLN A 130 -2.83 -4.93 -3.00
N ALA A 131 -2.26 -3.99 -2.25
CA ALA A 131 -2.82 -3.51 -1.00
C ALA A 131 -3.28 -2.06 -1.20
N PRO A 132 -4.34 -1.56 -0.55
CA PRO A 132 -4.79 -0.18 -0.70
C PRO A 132 -3.66 0.81 -0.43
N CYS A 133 -3.20 1.48 -1.47
CA CYS A 133 -2.29 2.61 -1.42
C CYS A 133 -3.04 3.89 -1.81
N ASN A 134 -2.35 4.98 -2.11
CA ASN A 134 -3.01 6.23 -2.42
C ASN A 134 -3.81 6.19 -3.74
N VAL A 135 -4.69 7.16 -3.86
CA VAL A 135 -5.34 7.56 -5.11
C VAL A 135 -4.90 8.98 -5.40
N HIS A 136 -4.50 9.23 -6.63
CA HIS A 136 -4.04 10.54 -7.07
C HIS A 136 -5.04 11.16 -8.03
N TYR A 137 -5.25 12.47 -7.93
CA TYR A 137 -6.17 13.22 -8.77
C TYR A 137 -5.39 14.30 -9.52
N ALA A 138 -5.50 14.28 -10.84
CA ALA A 138 -4.90 15.28 -11.71
C ALA A 138 -5.62 15.31 -13.06
N ASN A 139 -5.58 16.44 -13.76
CA ASN A 139 -6.06 16.58 -15.13
C ASN A 139 -7.53 16.12 -15.33
N GLY A 140 -8.39 16.24 -14.30
CA GLY A 140 -9.78 15.76 -14.34
C GLY A 140 -9.91 14.23 -14.32
N ASN A 141 -8.88 13.54 -13.89
CA ASN A 141 -8.84 12.08 -13.82
C ASN A 141 -8.45 11.60 -12.41
N VAL A 142 -8.87 10.39 -12.11
CA VAL A 142 -8.37 9.59 -11.00
C VAL A 142 -7.29 8.64 -11.50
N TYR A 143 -6.20 8.55 -10.73
CA TYR A 143 -5.07 7.66 -10.98
C TYR A 143 -4.84 6.75 -9.78
N LEU A 144 -4.71 5.47 -10.04
CA LEU A 144 -4.36 4.48 -9.03
C LEU A 144 -3.59 3.32 -9.68
N VAL A 145 -2.87 2.54 -8.88
CA VAL A 145 -2.11 1.40 -9.41
C VAL A 145 -2.69 0.11 -8.89
N MET A 146 -2.77 -0.86 -9.78
CA MET A 146 -2.94 -2.28 -9.45
C MET A 146 -1.76 -3.04 -10.05
N GLU A 147 -1.34 -4.14 -9.43
CA GLU A 147 -0.20 -4.94 -9.88
C GLU A 147 -0.70 -6.18 -10.61
N ARG A 148 -0.35 -6.30 -11.89
CA ARG A 148 -0.64 -7.50 -12.66
C ARG A 148 0.46 -8.55 -12.48
N MET A 149 0.07 -9.77 -12.21
CA MET A 149 0.98 -10.91 -12.23
C MET A 149 1.14 -11.42 -13.66
N VAL A 150 2.21 -10.98 -14.32
CA VAL A 150 2.44 -11.26 -15.75
C VAL A 150 3.14 -12.59 -15.99
N TYR A 151 3.76 -13.15 -14.96
CA TYR A 151 4.44 -14.46 -15.03
C TYR A 151 3.89 -15.41 -13.97
N THR A 152 3.84 -16.68 -14.28
CA THR A 152 3.32 -17.74 -13.41
C THR A 152 4.35 -18.85 -13.14
N ASP A 153 5.52 -18.76 -13.73
CA ASP A 153 6.61 -19.75 -13.71
C ASP A 153 7.59 -19.56 -12.56
N PHE A 154 7.10 -19.20 -11.39
CA PHE A 154 7.93 -18.94 -10.22
C PHE A 154 7.59 -19.91 -9.09
N LYS A 155 8.58 -20.11 -8.19
CA LYS A 155 8.40 -20.83 -6.92
C LYS A 155 8.29 -19.81 -5.77
N GLY A 156 7.35 -20.05 -4.86
CA GLY A 156 7.12 -19.14 -3.74
C GLY A 156 6.32 -17.90 -4.09
N TRP A 157 6.62 -16.77 -3.45
CA TRP A 157 5.89 -15.51 -3.66
C TRP A 157 6.40 -14.77 -4.90
N GLY A 158 5.53 -14.57 -5.86
CA GLY A 158 5.88 -14.08 -7.19
C GLY A 158 6.09 -12.56 -7.30
N VAL A 159 6.68 -11.89 -6.33
CA VAL A 159 6.87 -10.42 -6.36
C VAL A 159 7.74 -9.93 -7.52
N GLY A 160 8.66 -10.76 -8.02
CA GLY A 160 9.44 -10.46 -9.22
C GLY A 160 8.63 -10.48 -10.52
N ALA A 161 7.47 -11.13 -10.50
CA ALA A 161 6.55 -11.27 -11.63
C ALA A 161 5.44 -10.19 -11.64
N LEU A 162 5.40 -9.32 -10.63
CA LEU A 162 4.41 -8.24 -10.54
C LEU A 162 4.83 -7.06 -11.41
N ALA A 163 3.90 -6.61 -12.24
CA ALA A 163 3.98 -5.37 -13.01
C ALA A 163 3.02 -4.33 -12.41
N PRO A 164 3.49 -3.20 -11.88
CA PRO A 164 2.64 -2.11 -11.48
C PRO A 164 2.01 -1.49 -12.73
N VAL A 165 0.69 -1.43 -12.76
CA VAL A 165 -0.08 -0.86 -13.88
C VAL A 165 -0.82 0.37 -13.37
N LEU A 166 -0.39 1.55 -13.80
CA LEU A 166 -1.14 2.79 -13.56
C LEU A 166 -2.43 2.74 -14.36
N MET A 167 -3.54 2.95 -13.66
CA MET A 167 -4.86 3.05 -14.23
C MET A 167 -5.31 4.51 -14.15
N ARG A 168 -5.82 5.04 -15.27
CA ARG A 168 -6.42 6.37 -15.38
C ARG A 168 -7.87 6.24 -15.77
N GLY A 169 -8.77 6.89 -15.03
CA GLY A 169 -10.19 7.03 -15.35
C GLY A 169 -10.64 8.48 -15.21
N ALA A 170 -11.43 8.99 -16.14
CA ALA A 170 -11.99 10.33 -16.02
C ALA A 170 -12.95 10.40 -14.81
N GLU A 171 -12.85 11.46 -14.01
CA GLU A 171 -13.72 11.63 -12.83
C GLU A 171 -15.20 11.70 -13.18
N SER A 172 -15.54 12.12 -14.41
CA SER A 172 -16.90 12.19 -14.91
C SER A 172 -17.43 10.90 -15.53
N ALA A 173 -16.59 9.88 -15.69
CA ALA A 173 -16.97 8.62 -16.34
C ALA A 173 -17.58 7.63 -15.34
N ASP A 174 -18.31 6.64 -15.86
CA ASP A 174 -18.73 5.48 -15.06
C ASP A 174 -17.56 4.48 -14.94
N LEU A 175 -16.90 4.50 -13.81
CA LEU A 175 -15.71 3.69 -13.55
C LEU A 175 -16.01 2.22 -13.19
N THR A 176 -17.28 1.79 -13.28
CA THR A 176 -17.63 0.36 -13.27
C THR A 176 -17.37 -0.32 -14.61
N ARG A 177 -17.09 0.45 -15.66
CA ARG A 177 -16.87 -0.04 -17.02
C ARG A 177 -15.39 -0.13 -17.36
N ARG A 178 -14.98 -1.24 -17.99
CA ARG A 178 -13.58 -1.44 -18.42
C ARG A 178 -13.11 -0.37 -19.41
N ASP A 179 -13.97 0.06 -20.31
CA ASP A 179 -13.68 1.05 -21.35
C ASP A 179 -13.52 2.48 -20.81
N SER A 180 -13.91 2.73 -19.55
CA SER A 180 -13.66 4.00 -18.86
C SER A 180 -12.23 4.11 -18.32
N TRP A 181 -11.43 3.04 -18.41
CA TRP A 181 -10.06 3.00 -17.88
C TRP A 181 -9.01 2.86 -18.98
N THR A 182 -7.98 3.70 -18.92
CA THR A 182 -6.73 3.51 -19.64
C THR A 182 -5.72 2.83 -18.71
N PHE A 183 -5.06 1.78 -19.19
CA PHE A 183 -4.04 1.04 -18.45
C PHE A 183 -2.67 1.34 -19.03
N ALA A 184 -1.69 1.63 -18.19
CA ALA A 184 -0.30 1.79 -18.59
C ALA A 184 0.30 0.44 -19.06
N SER A 185 1.38 0.52 -19.82
CA SER A 185 2.13 -0.68 -20.20
C SER A 185 2.71 -1.39 -18.98
N GLU A 186 2.81 -2.70 -19.06
CA GLU A 186 3.33 -3.56 -17.99
C GLU A 186 4.86 -3.56 -17.97
N LEU A 187 5.43 -3.47 -16.77
CA LEU A 187 6.86 -3.65 -16.52
C LEU A 187 7.04 -4.47 -15.25
N ALA A 188 7.29 -5.77 -15.37
CA ALA A 188 7.55 -6.60 -14.20
C ALA A 188 8.97 -6.34 -13.66
N PHE A 189 9.15 -6.58 -12.36
CA PHE A 189 10.45 -6.35 -11.71
C PHE A 189 11.58 -7.11 -12.39
N ARG A 190 11.38 -8.38 -12.72
CA ARG A 190 12.39 -9.22 -13.37
C ARG A 190 12.76 -8.77 -14.80
N ASP A 191 11.91 -7.96 -15.46
CA ASP A 191 12.18 -7.38 -16.77
C ASP A 191 12.86 -6.01 -16.64
N ALA A 192 12.62 -5.33 -15.51
CA ALA A 192 13.20 -4.02 -15.24
C ALA A 192 14.67 -4.11 -14.80
N LEU A 193 15.06 -5.18 -14.12
CA LEU A 193 16.35 -5.31 -13.46
C LEU A 193 16.92 -6.73 -13.60
N ASP A 194 18.16 -6.83 -14.06
CA ASP A 194 18.92 -8.08 -14.02
C ASP A 194 19.28 -8.39 -12.54
N ALA A 195 19.01 -9.61 -12.10
CA ALA A 195 19.32 -10.05 -10.74
C ALA A 195 20.79 -9.82 -10.35
N ARG A 196 21.73 -9.94 -11.29
CA ARG A 196 23.14 -9.67 -11.09
C ARG A 196 23.46 -8.21 -10.77
N GLU A 197 22.62 -7.27 -11.20
CA GLU A 197 22.79 -5.84 -10.89
C GLU A 197 22.50 -5.56 -9.40
N LEU A 198 21.75 -6.42 -8.71
CA LEU A 198 21.45 -6.29 -7.30
C LEU A 198 22.66 -6.52 -6.39
N ASP A 199 23.69 -7.25 -6.86
CA ASP A 199 24.91 -7.51 -6.08
C ASP A 199 25.68 -6.22 -5.75
N TYR A 200 25.50 -5.19 -6.55
CA TYR A 200 26.14 -3.88 -6.34
C TYR A 200 25.31 -2.92 -5.47
N PHE A 201 24.12 -3.31 -5.08
CA PHE A 201 23.23 -2.40 -4.40
C PHE A 201 23.51 -2.24 -2.90
N GLY A 202 24.29 -3.12 -2.31
CA GLY A 202 24.79 -2.98 -0.93
C GLY A 202 23.71 -3.06 0.15
N ALA A 203 22.54 -3.60 -0.16
CA ALA A 203 21.56 -3.94 0.86
C ALA A 203 22.11 -5.13 1.66
N PRO A 204 22.48 -4.97 2.94
CA PRO A 204 23.46 -5.82 3.61
C PRO A 204 22.97 -7.22 3.95
N PHE A 205 21.80 -7.64 3.48
CA PHE A 205 21.19 -8.89 3.91
C PHE A 205 20.83 -9.82 2.77
N PHE A 206 21.11 -9.43 1.54
CA PHE A 206 20.53 -10.12 0.44
C PHE A 206 21.54 -10.73 -0.49
N PRO A 207 21.42 -12.03 -0.53
CA PRO A 207 21.80 -12.73 -1.72
C PRO A 207 20.83 -12.30 -2.83
N THR A 208 21.33 -12.15 -4.05
CA THR A 208 20.57 -11.81 -5.23
C THR A 208 19.61 -12.91 -5.64
N TYR A 209 18.29 -12.66 -5.52
CA TYR A 209 17.31 -13.59 -6.03
C TYR A 209 16.23 -12.91 -6.77
N SER A 210 15.94 -13.45 -7.92
CA SER A 210 14.84 -12.98 -8.74
C SER A 210 13.48 -13.49 -8.24
N THR A 211 13.36 -14.75 -7.81
CA THR A 211 12.03 -15.38 -7.66
C THR A 211 11.93 -16.47 -6.61
N GLU A 212 13.03 -16.91 -6.03
CA GLU A 212 13.03 -18.02 -5.06
C GLU A 212 13.39 -17.53 -3.65
N HIS A 213 12.93 -18.27 -2.64
CA HIS A 213 13.42 -18.08 -1.27
C HIS A 213 14.87 -18.50 -1.18
N ALA A 214 15.63 -17.74 -0.46
CA ALA A 214 17.04 -18.00 -0.26
C ALA A 214 17.42 -18.02 1.20
N PRO A 215 18.48 -18.73 1.57
CA PRO A 215 18.92 -18.76 2.94
C PRO A 215 19.45 -17.37 3.36
N ALA A 216 18.83 -16.79 4.38
CA ALA A 216 19.34 -15.60 5.05
C ALA A 216 20.43 -15.99 6.08
N SER A 217 20.31 -17.19 6.65
CA SER A 217 21.28 -17.88 7.48
C SER A 217 20.91 -19.37 7.53
N GLU A 218 21.70 -20.20 8.19
CA GLU A 218 21.36 -21.60 8.35
C GLU A 218 19.94 -21.79 8.89
N GLY A 219 19.13 -22.57 8.17
CA GLY A 219 17.73 -22.85 8.49
C GLY A 219 16.76 -21.67 8.36
N ARG A 220 17.18 -20.54 7.77
CA ARG A 220 16.34 -19.35 7.60
C ARG A 220 16.34 -18.85 6.16
N MET A 221 15.16 -18.54 5.66
CA MET A 221 14.94 -18.15 4.28
C MET A 221 14.59 -16.67 4.17
N ALA A 222 15.16 -15.96 3.19
CA ALA A 222 14.75 -14.62 2.83
C ALA A 222 13.56 -14.66 1.87
N ALA A 223 12.76 -13.61 1.86
CA ALA A 223 11.68 -13.45 0.89
C ALA A 223 12.24 -13.16 -0.51
N PRO A 224 11.52 -13.54 -1.59
CA PRO A 224 11.92 -13.21 -2.96
C PRO A 224 12.06 -11.71 -3.19
N VAL A 225 12.94 -11.33 -4.10
CA VAL A 225 13.16 -9.93 -4.50
C VAL A 225 12.08 -9.48 -5.51
N GLY A 226 11.61 -8.25 -5.34
CA GLY A 226 10.61 -7.65 -6.23
C GLY A 226 10.05 -6.35 -5.71
N TRP A 227 9.01 -5.87 -6.36
CA TRP A 227 8.26 -4.67 -5.98
C TRP A 227 6.76 -4.94 -5.93
N LEU A 228 6.04 -4.16 -5.12
CA LEU A 228 4.59 -4.24 -4.97
C LEU A 228 4.05 -3.06 -4.13
N GLU A 229 2.72 -3.01 -3.97
CA GLU A 229 2.02 -2.10 -3.06
C GLU A 229 2.31 -0.62 -3.39
N THR A 230 1.92 -0.24 -4.61
CA THR A 230 2.36 0.97 -5.31
C THR A 230 1.56 2.21 -4.97
N ASN A 231 2.25 3.30 -4.63
CA ASN A 231 1.70 4.65 -4.54
C ASN A 231 2.00 5.44 -5.83
N VAL A 232 1.10 6.34 -6.20
CA VAL A 232 1.29 7.30 -7.29
C VAL A 232 1.81 8.61 -6.71
N VAL A 233 2.89 9.14 -7.27
CA VAL A 233 3.47 10.44 -6.94
C VAL A 233 3.60 11.28 -8.20
N GLN A 234 3.15 12.52 -8.16
CA GLN A 234 3.37 13.51 -9.21
C GLN A 234 4.13 14.70 -8.61
N PHE A 235 5.22 15.10 -9.25
CA PHE A 235 6.01 16.24 -8.80
C PHE A 235 5.48 17.52 -9.43
N VAL A 236 4.80 18.32 -8.61
CA VAL A 236 4.14 19.57 -9.04
C VAL A 236 5.03 20.81 -8.83
N ASP A 237 6.05 20.74 -7.99
CA ASP A 237 7.03 21.82 -7.82
C ASP A 237 7.90 21.95 -9.07
N PRO A 238 7.88 23.11 -9.77
CA PRO A 238 8.67 23.32 -10.97
C PRO A 238 10.21 23.27 -10.73
N ASN A 239 10.65 23.36 -9.49
CA ASN A 239 12.05 23.23 -9.13
C ASN A 239 12.47 21.77 -8.88
N HIS A 240 11.51 20.85 -8.80
CA HIS A 240 11.83 19.45 -8.58
C HIS A 240 12.49 18.85 -9.83
N TYR A 241 13.54 18.04 -9.61
CA TYR A 241 14.33 17.45 -10.68
C TYR A 241 13.52 16.58 -11.66
N TRP A 242 12.45 15.93 -11.19
CA TRP A 242 11.56 15.11 -11.99
C TRP A 242 10.22 15.80 -12.32
N HIS A 243 10.15 17.12 -12.17
CA HIS A 243 8.96 17.87 -12.56
C HIS A 243 8.75 17.81 -14.07
N ASP A 244 7.53 17.52 -14.49
CA ASP A 244 7.10 17.61 -15.88
C ASP A 244 6.12 18.79 -16.05
N PRO A 245 6.53 19.86 -16.76
CA PRO A 245 5.65 21.01 -16.99
C PRO A 245 4.36 20.70 -17.74
N ALA A 246 4.32 19.58 -18.50
CA ALA A 246 3.12 19.11 -19.18
C ALA A 246 2.15 18.39 -18.25
N GLY A 247 2.58 18.06 -17.01
CA GLY A 247 1.77 17.36 -16.02
C GLY A 247 1.38 15.93 -16.42
N ARG A 248 2.13 15.31 -17.33
CA ARG A 248 1.85 13.98 -17.89
C ARG A 248 2.74 12.87 -17.35
N THR A 249 3.67 13.19 -16.45
CA THR A 249 4.58 12.22 -15.84
C THR A 249 4.16 11.91 -14.41
N PHE A 250 4.02 10.62 -14.11
CA PHE A 250 3.72 10.08 -12.80
C PHE A 250 4.83 9.13 -12.37
N HIS A 251 5.19 9.16 -11.09
CA HIS A 251 6.14 8.23 -10.53
C HIS A 251 5.41 7.22 -9.63
N LEU A 252 5.84 5.97 -9.71
CA LEU A 252 5.32 4.86 -8.95
C LEU A 252 6.29 4.57 -7.81
N TRP A 253 5.85 4.77 -6.55
CA TRP A 253 6.61 4.44 -5.35
C TRP A 253 6.14 3.13 -4.78
N MET A 254 7.00 2.11 -4.80
CA MET A 254 6.64 0.72 -4.49
C MET A 254 7.42 0.20 -3.30
N ARG A 255 6.79 -0.63 -2.50
CA ARG A 255 7.50 -1.45 -1.53
C ARG A 255 8.61 -2.22 -2.24
N ALA A 256 9.84 -2.08 -1.74
CA ALA A 256 10.99 -2.79 -2.26
C ALA A 256 11.23 -4.07 -1.45
N ASN A 257 10.76 -5.20 -1.97
CA ASN A 257 10.99 -6.49 -1.34
C ASN A 257 12.38 -7.01 -1.72
N THR A 258 13.40 -6.34 -1.24
CA THR A 258 14.81 -6.69 -1.44
C THR A 258 15.42 -7.33 -0.20
N GLY A 259 14.65 -7.28 0.92
CA GLY A 259 15.02 -7.69 2.23
C GLY A 259 15.93 -6.68 2.95
N GLY A 260 16.46 -5.64 2.30
CA GLY A 260 17.02 -4.44 2.94
C GLY A 260 15.92 -3.57 3.53
N THR A 261 16.29 -2.58 4.33
CA THR A 261 15.36 -1.60 4.91
C THR A 261 15.71 -0.20 4.43
N GLY A 262 14.72 0.68 4.48
CA GLY A 262 14.95 2.09 4.18
C GLY A 262 14.94 2.46 2.70
N TYR A 263 14.48 1.58 1.81
CA TYR A 263 14.38 1.83 0.37
C TYR A 263 12.98 1.53 -0.16
N ALA A 264 12.50 2.36 -1.11
CA ALA A 264 11.42 2.04 -2.02
C ALA A 264 11.98 1.75 -3.41
N ALA A 265 11.27 0.97 -4.20
CA ALA A 265 11.51 0.89 -5.63
C ALA A 265 10.69 1.95 -6.36
N ILE A 266 11.20 2.48 -7.48
CA ILE A 266 10.47 3.44 -8.31
C ILE A 266 10.43 3.03 -9.76
N ALA A 267 9.35 3.44 -10.43
CA ALA A 267 9.20 3.45 -11.88
C ALA A 267 8.55 4.76 -12.31
N LYS A 268 8.57 5.06 -13.60
CA LYS A 268 7.96 6.23 -14.19
C LYS A 268 6.90 5.82 -15.19
N VAL A 269 5.77 6.52 -15.21
CA VAL A 269 4.74 6.40 -16.24
C VAL A 269 4.57 7.74 -16.92
N VAL A 270 4.58 7.73 -18.24
CA VAL A 270 4.35 8.91 -19.09
C VAL A 270 3.07 8.73 -19.87
N GLU A 271 2.18 9.71 -19.81
CA GLU A 271 1.04 9.83 -20.71
C GLU A 271 1.51 10.37 -22.06
N ASN A 272 1.36 9.55 -23.08
CA ASN A 272 1.72 9.89 -24.45
C ASN A 272 0.68 10.81 -25.11
N GLU A 273 1.04 11.46 -26.20
CA GLU A 273 0.15 12.37 -26.92
C GLU A 273 -1.08 11.66 -27.53
N ASP A 274 -0.95 10.38 -27.83
CA ASP A 274 -2.05 9.53 -28.31
C ASP A 274 -3.00 9.03 -27.21
N GLY A 275 -2.76 9.44 -25.95
CA GLY A 275 -3.55 9.05 -24.79
C GLY A 275 -3.17 7.71 -24.16
N THR A 276 -2.22 6.98 -24.72
CA THR A 276 -1.66 5.78 -24.10
C THR A 276 -0.74 6.14 -22.93
N MET A 277 -0.40 5.18 -22.07
CA MET A 277 0.53 5.38 -20.96
C MET A 277 1.66 4.35 -21.00
N THR A 278 2.91 4.81 -20.93
CA THR A 278 4.10 3.96 -20.98
C THR A 278 4.83 3.93 -19.66
N THR A 279 5.04 2.72 -19.12
CA THR A 279 5.84 2.49 -17.90
C THR A 279 7.29 2.22 -18.26
N GLY A 280 8.22 2.86 -17.56
CA GLY A 280 9.66 2.67 -17.71
C GLY A 280 10.39 2.97 -16.41
N LEU A 281 11.72 2.80 -16.42
CA LEU A 281 12.56 3.24 -15.30
C LEU A 281 12.88 4.72 -15.42
N GLU A 282 13.03 5.38 -14.27
CA GLU A 282 13.55 6.75 -14.22
C GLU A 282 15.06 6.76 -14.52
N THR A 283 15.55 7.88 -15.01
CA THR A 283 16.96 8.10 -15.31
C THR A 283 17.48 9.38 -14.68
N VAL A 284 18.77 9.41 -14.39
CA VAL A 284 19.49 10.63 -14.02
C VAL A 284 20.21 11.22 -15.23
N PRO A 285 20.75 12.49 -15.18
CA PRO A 285 21.39 13.14 -16.33
C PRO A 285 22.52 12.35 -16.98
N SER A 286 23.20 11.50 -16.22
CA SER A 286 24.21 10.59 -16.75
C SER A 286 23.67 9.45 -17.60
N GLY A 287 22.33 9.34 -17.77
CA GLY A 287 21.65 8.25 -18.45
C GLY A 287 21.53 6.96 -17.62
N LYS A 288 21.99 6.96 -16.37
CA LYS A 288 21.85 5.80 -15.49
C LYS A 288 20.41 5.65 -15.02
N ARG A 289 19.93 4.41 -14.98
CA ARG A 289 18.59 4.06 -14.47
C ARG A 289 18.56 4.16 -12.95
N VAL A 290 17.44 4.64 -12.41
CA VAL A 290 17.14 4.70 -10.98
C VAL A 290 16.03 3.70 -10.69
N VAL A 291 16.27 2.77 -9.78
CA VAL A 291 15.31 1.74 -9.38
C VAL A 291 14.95 1.88 -7.91
N PHE A 292 15.92 2.21 -7.06
CA PHE A 292 15.73 2.31 -5.62
C PHE A 292 16.05 3.71 -5.12
N VAL A 293 15.24 4.20 -4.20
CA VAL A 293 15.38 5.50 -3.56
C VAL A 293 15.24 5.37 -2.04
N PRO A 294 15.84 6.28 -1.26
CA PRO A 294 15.61 6.33 0.19
C PRO A 294 14.12 6.45 0.51
N CYS A 295 13.64 5.58 1.39
CA CYS A 295 12.25 5.61 1.85
C CYS A 295 12.16 4.91 3.21
N PRO A 296 12.02 5.65 4.31
CA PRO A 296 11.85 5.05 5.63
C PRO A 296 10.64 4.10 5.65
N GLY A 297 10.88 2.82 5.94
CA GLY A 297 9.84 1.79 5.92
C GLY A 297 9.46 1.25 4.54
N GLY A 298 10.21 1.60 3.49
CA GLY A 298 9.94 1.16 2.11
C GLY A 298 10.01 -0.36 1.87
N GLN A 299 10.53 -1.12 2.83
CA GLN A 299 10.55 -2.58 2.83
C GLN A 299 9.19 -3.22 3.15
N MET A 300 8.23 -2.43 3.63
CA MET A 300 6.87 -2.85 3.94
C MET A 300 5.87 -1.95 3.18
N LYS A 301 4.58 -2.32 3.20
CA LYS A 301 3.53 -1.44 2.66
C LYS A 301 3.59 -0.09 3.37
N PHE A 302 3.64 0.96 2.59
CA PHE A 302 3.57 2.35 3.04
C PHE A 302 2.49 3.12 2.27
N HIS A 303 2.17 4.33 2.73
CA HIS A 303 1.20 5.21 2.10
C HIS A 303 1.79 6.61 1.98
N ILE A 304 1.73 7.19 0.79
CA ILE A 304 2.17 8.57 0.53
C ILE A 304 0.93 9.42 0.21
N LEU A 305 0.83 10.59 0.85
CA LEU A 305 -0.12 11.64 0.48
C LEU A 305 0.62 12.94 0.20
N TYR A 306 0.16 13.67 -0.79
CA TYR A 306 0.56 15.07 -1.00
C TYR A 306 -0.44 15.99 -0.30
N ASP A 307 0.04 16.92 0.51
CA ASP A 307 -0.76 17.93 1.17
C ASP A 307 -0.66 19.26 0.42
N GLU A 308 -1.72 19.64 -0.26
CA GLU A 308 -1.79 20.87 -1.06
C GLU A 308 -1.60 22.15 -0.22
N LYS A 309 -1.95 22.10 1.08
CA LYS A 309 -1.84 23.25 1.98
C LYS A 309 -0.39 23.58 2.34
N THR A 310 0.42 22.55 2.63
CA THR A 310 1.83 22.70 3.01
C THR A 310 2.80 22.43 1.86
N LYS A 311 2.32 21.88 0.74
CA LYS A 311 3.15 21.43 -0.40
C LYS A 311 4.16 20.35 0.00
N LEU A 312 3.80 19.52 0.97
CA LEU A 312 4.62 18.43 1.49
C LEU A 312 4.01 17.07 1.13
N TYR A 313 4.89 16.10 0.91
CA TYR A 313 4.54 14.70 0.87
C TYR A 313 4.63 14.10 2.28
N TRP A 314 3.60 13.39 2.69
CA TRP A 314 3.53 12.69 3.97
C TRP A 314 3.62 11.18 3.74
N LEU A 315 4.50 10.52 4.46
CA LEU A 315 4.77 9.09 4.36
C LEU A 315 4.40 8.39 5.67
N LEU A 316 3.42 7.51 5.62
CA LEU A 316 3.08 6.58 6.70
C LEU A 316 3.70 5.22 6.40
N SER A 317 4.52 4.69 7.29
CA SER A 317 5.25 3.45 7.05
C SER A 317 5.53 2.65 8.31
N SER A 318 6.04 1.42 8.16
CA SER A 318 6.51 0.60 9.29
C SER A 318 7.95 0.96 9.66
N GLN A 319 8.23 1.09 10.96
CA GLN A 319 9.58 1.34 11.44
C GLN A 319 10.34 0.02 11.62
N ALA A 320 11.49 -0.11 10.96
CA ALA A 320 12.45 -1.18 11.23
C ALA A 320 13.47 -0.76 12.28
N ARG A 321 13.90 -1.71 13.12
CA ARG A 321 14.86 -1.50 14.22
C ARG A 321 15.99 -2.52 14.22
N ASP A 322 15.70 -3.74 13.77
CA ASP A 322 16.57 -4.90 13.96
C ASP A 322 17.23 -5.33 12.64
N SER A 323 17.16 -4.51 11.60
CA SER A 323 17.64 -4.86 10.26
C SER A 323 19.16 -5.17 10.20
N MET A 324 19.95 -4.63 11.13
CA MET A 324 21.39 -4.92 11.26
C MET A 324 21.71 -5.99 12.33
N THR A 325 20.70 -6.59 12.92
CA THR A 325 20.91 -7.68 13.88
C THR A 325 21.25 -8.97 13.13
N ARG A 326 22.31 -9.64 13.55
CA ARG A 326 22.71 -10.92 12.99
C ARG A 326 21.55 -11.92 13.08
N ALA A 327 21.23 -12.58 11.96
CA ALA A 327 20.04 -13.43 11.85
C ALA A 327 19.97 -14.54 12.91
N GLU A 328 21.12 -15.13 13.26
CA GLU A 328 21.21 -16.17 14.29
C GLU A 328 21.01 -15.64 15.73
N ARG A 329 20.97 -14.31 15.90
CA ARG A 329 20.68 -13.65 17.19
C ARG A 329 19.23 -13.23 17.32
N LEU A 330 18.46 -13.30 16.23
CA LEU A 330 17.04 -12.98 16.24
C LEU A 330 16.21 -14.16 16.76
N PRO A 331 15.08 -13.89 17.43
CA PRO A 331 14.13 -14.95 17.73
C PRO A 331 13.63 -15.65 16.45
N PRO A 332 13.25 -16.93 16.52
CA PRO A 332 12.80 -17.68 15.34
C PRO A 332 11.64 -17.04 14.57
N ASP A 333 10.77 -16.29 15.23
CA ASP A 333 9.64 -15.57 14.62
C ASP A 333 10.06 -14.22 13.99
N ARG A 334 11.33 -13.81 14.14
CA ARG A 334 11.89 -12.57 13.60
C ARG A 334 12.90 -12.79 12.47
N TYR A 335 13.14 -14.02 12.07
CA TYR A 335 14.19 -14.32 11.09
C TYR A 335 13.90 -13.75 9.68
N GLY A 336 12.64 -13.59 9.32
CA GLY A 336 12.21 -13.08 8.03
C GLY A 336 12.22 -11.55 7.95
N LEU A 337 13.10 -10.87 8.72
CA LEU A 337 13.27 -9.42 8.61
C LEU A 337 13.60 -9.02 7.17
N PRO A 338 13.02 -7.88 6.73
CA PRO A 338 12.19 -6.95 7.52
C PRO A 338 10.70 -7.35 7.59
N ASN A 339 10.27 -8.39 6.90
CA ASN A 339 8.86 -8.78 6.76
C ASN A 339 8.15 -9.07 8.09
N ASN A 340 8.88 -9.38 9.15
CA ASN A 340 8.34 -9.68 10.48
C ASN A 340 8.42 -8.48 11.45
N GLU A 341 8.95 -7.35 11.02
CA GLU A 341 9.06 -6.15 11.83
C GLU A 341 7.87 -5.24 11.57
N ARG A 342 6.75 -5.48 12.30
CA ARG A 342 5.43 -4.90 11.99
C ARG A 342 4.77 -4.21 13.18
N ASP A 343 5.49 -4.04 14.29
CA ASP A 343 4.90 -3.55 15.55
C ASP A 343 4.81 -2.02 15.66
N ARG A 344 5.37 -1.27 14.69
CA ARG A 344 5.43 0.20 14.77
C ARG A 344 5.03 0.88 13.48
N LEU A 345 4.17 1.89 13.58
CA LEU A 345 3.91 2.85 12.52
C LEU A 345 4.62 4.17 12.82
N GLN A 346 5.22 4.74 11.80
CA GLN A 346 5.92 6.03 11.82
C GLN A 346 5.40 6.96 10.73
N LEU A 347 5.52 8.27 10.96
CA LEU A 347 5.17 9.31 10.02
C LEU A 347 6.42 10.12 9.67
N HIS A 348 6.57 10.44 8.37
CA HIS A 348 7.60 11.32 7.85
C HIS A 348 6.98 12.35 6.92
N PHE A 349 7.68 13.45 6.67
CA PHE A 349 7.35 14.41 5.63
C PHE A 349 8.56 14.71 4.75
N SER A 350 8.30 15.20 3.53
CA SER A 350 9.34 15.53 2.55
C SER A 350 8.82 16.55 1.55
N THR A 351 9.71 17.38 1.01
CA THR A 351 9.42 18.27 -0.12
C THR A 351 9.59 17.56 -1.47
N ASN A 352 10.32 16.42 -1.52
CA ASN A 352 10.79 15.82 -2.77
C ASN A 352 10.74 14.28 -2.81
N CYS A 353 10.13 13.62 -1.82
CA CYS A 353 10.05 12.17 -1.67
C CYS A 353 11.42 11.42 -1.61
N ILE A 354 12.52 12.11 -1.45
CA ILE A 354 13.88 11.55 -1.30
C ILE A 354 14.45 11.86 0.08
N ASP A 355 14.39 13.14 0.47
CA ASP A 355 14.87 13.61 1.76
C ASP A 355 13.71 13.61 2.75
N TRP A 356 13.65 12.59 3.59
CA TRP A 356 12.57 12.37 4.53
C TRP A 356 12.92 12.85 5.94
N CYS A 357 12.09 13.74 6.48
CA CYS A 357 12.16 14.21 7.86
C CYS A 357 11.23 13.39 8.75
N PHE A 358 11.72 12.94 9.90
CA PHE A 358 10.93 12.17 10.85
C PHE A 358 9.94 13.06 11.60
N ALA A 359 8.64 12.87 11.38
CA ALA A 359 7.60 13.61 12.07
C ALA A 359 7.23 12.99 13.44
N GLY A 360 7.27 11.66 13.54
CA GLY A 360 7.00 11.00 14.82
C GLY A 360 6.62 9.53 14.69
N LEU A 361 6.59 8.86 15.84
CA LEU A 361 6.04 7.52 16.00
C LEU A 361 4.51 7.65 16.10
N VAL A 362 3.77 7.02 15.19
CA VAL A 362 2.30 7.11 15.18
C VAL A 362 1.70 6.23 16.27
N SER A 363 2.07 4.96 16.27
CA SER A 363 1.59 3.97 17.24
C SER A 363 2.59 2.80 17.30
N ALA A 364 2.66 2.15 18.47
CA ALA A 364 3.53 1.00 18.68
C ALA A 364 2.82 -0.08 19.48
N GLY A 365 3.02 -1.33 19.08
CA GLY A 365 2.66 -2.49 19.87
C GLY A 365 3.66 -2.73 21.00
N ARG A 366 3.21 -3.37 22.07
CA ARG A 366 4.03 -3.72 23.24
C ARG A 366 4.94 -4.93 22.98
N PHE A 367 4.57 -5.75 22.00
CA PHE A 367 5.32 -6.95 21.58
C PHE A 367 5.10 -7.22 20.10
N ALA A 368 5.92 -8.08 19.48
CA ALA A 368 5.97 -8.28 18.03
C ALA A 368 4.61 -8.63 17.38
N LYS A 369 3.78 -9.45 18.03
CA LYS A 369 2.45 -9.83 17.50
C LYS A 369 1.37 -8.75 17.70
N GLU A 370 1.63 -7.76 18.55
CA GLU A 370 0.77 -6.58 18.67
C GLU A 370 1.10 -5.59 17.55
N SER A 371 0.96 -6.07 16.31
CA SER A 371 1.36 -5.33 15.13
C SER A 371 0.54 -4.08 14.89
N ARG A 372 1.16 -3.11 14.21
CA ARG A 372 0.58 -1.88 13.65
C ARG A 372 1.16 -1.76 12.25
N GLN A 373 0.38 -2.14 11.25
CA GLN A 373 0.90 -2.33 9.90
C GLN A 373 -0.14 -2.04 8.82
N TYR A 374 0.31 -2.01 7.59
CA TYR A 374 -0.55 -1.78 6.42
C TYR A 374 -1.42 -0.52 6.56
N GLY A 375 -0.88 0.51 7.20
CA GLY A 375 -1.59 1.76 7.41
C GLY A 375 -1.99 2.41 6.09
N SER A 376 -3.20 2.94 6.03
CA SER A 376 -3.68 3.87 4.99
C SER A 376 -4.18 5.12 5.66
N MET A 377 -4.02 6.28 5.03
CA MET A 377 -4.33 7.57 5.65
C MET A 377 -5.11 8.49 4.72
N THR A 378 -5.85 9.41 5.32
CA THR A 378 -6.58 10.49 4.64
C THR A 378 -6.57 11.74 5.51
N ILE A 379 -6.63 12.92 4.85
CA ILE A 379 -6.65 14.22 5.53
C ILE A 379 -8.11 14.63 5.77
N ASP A 380 -8.44 15.06 7.00
CA ASP A 380 -9.71 15.66 7.37
C ASP A 380 -9.46 17.00 8.08
N GLY A 381 -9.58 18.09 7.33
CA GLY A 381 -9.25 19.42 7.83
C GLY A 381 -7.78 19.53 8.24
N ASP A 382 -7.52 19.71 9.52
CA ASP A 382 -6.17 19.80 10.10
C ASP A 382 -5.71 18.48 10.74
N ASP A 383 -6.56 17.45 10.71
CA ASP A 383 -6.28 16.13 11.27
C ASP A 383 -5.88 15.12 10.17
N LEU A 384 -5.05 14.17 10.55
CA LEU A 384 -4.69 13.03 9.70
C LEU A 384 -5.31 11.76 10.30
N HIS A 385 -6.22 11.13 9.56
CA HIS A 385 -6.86 9.88 9.92
C HIS A 385 -6.16 8.69 9.31
N ILE A 386 -5.97 7.65 10.09
CA ILE A 386 -5.23 6.45 9.72
C ILE A 386 -6.03 5.22 10.09
N VAL A 387 -6.20 4.29 9.15
CA VAL A 387 -6.63 2.92 9.43
C VAL A 387 -5.43 2.01 9.40
N SER A 388 -5.38 1.02 10.29
CA SER A 388 -4.27 0.09 10.41
C SER A 388 -4.77 -1.34 10.64
N ARG A 389 -4.12 -2.28 9.98
CA ARG A 389 -4.20 -3.69 10.32
C ARG A 389 -3.41 -3.90 11.60
N SER A 390 -4.09 -4.29 12.68
CA SER A 390 -3.51 -4.29 14.02
C SER A 390 -3.66 -5.64 14.71
N GLY A 391 -2.62 -6.04 15.40
CA GLY A 391 -2.56 -7.29 16.16
C GLY A 391 -2.80 -7.08 17.65
N GLY A 392 -2.71 -8.18 18.39
CA GLY A 392 -2.86 -8.27 19.83
C GLY A 392 -2.49 -9.64 20.33
N GLU A 393 -2.89 -9.96 21.55
CA GLU A 393 -2.54 -11.22 22.23
C GLU A 393 -3.01 -12.47 21.45
N HIS A 394 -4.13 -12.36 20.74
CA HIS A 394 -4.70 -13.47 19.98
C HIS A 394 -4.16 -13.59 18.55
N SER A 395 -3.25 -12.70 18.13
CA SER A 395 -2.60 -12.82 16.82
C SER A 395 -1.77 -14.07 16.72
N SER A 396 -1.93 -14.81 15.64
CA SER A 396 -1.13 -16.01 15.36
C SER A 396 0.31 -15.65 15.00
N SER A 397 0.51 -14.51 14.33
CA SER A 397 1.82 -13.96 13.96
C SER A 397 1.77 -12.42 13.90
N ALA A 398 2.90 -11.76 13.71
CA ALA A 398 2.94 -10.32 13.46
C ALA A 398 2.22 -9.95 12.15
N HIS A 399 2.22 -10.84 11.16
CA HIS A 399 1.52 -10.66 9.90
C HIS A 399 0.00 -10.84 10.04
N ASP A 400 -0.46 -11.87 10.74
CA ASP A 400 -1.87 -12.26 10.79
C ASP A 400 -2.60 -11.54 11.93
N ALA A 401 -2.65 -10.24 11.81
CA ALA A 401 -3.37 -9.34 12.72
C ALA A 401 -4.90 -9.45 12.52
N TYR A 402 -5.68 -9.24 13.56
CA TYR A 402 -7.10 -9.54 13.55
C TYR A 402 -8.02 -8.35 13.83
N LYS A 403 -7.43 -7.15 13.92
CA LYS A 403 -8.18 -5.90 14.17
C LYS A 403 -8.00 -4.91 13.03
N LEU A 404 -9.06 -4.20 12.72
CA LEU A 404 -9.02 -2.93 12.01
C LEU A 404 -9.09 -1.81 13.04
N THR A 405 -8.04 -1.02 13.16
CA THR A 405 -7.96 0.11 14.09
C THR A 405 -7.93 1.44 13.35
N PHE A 406 -8.50 2.46 13.99
CA PHE A 406 -8.53 3.84 13.49
C PHE A 406 -7.80 4.75 14.46
N HIS A 407 -6.90 5.56 13.93
CA HIS A 407 -6.06 6.48 14.68
C HIS A 407 -6.23 7.90 14.12
N THR A 408 -6.09 8.92 14.97
CA THR A 408 -6.13 10.32 14.56
C THR A 408 -4.89 11.04 15.08
N ILE A 409 -4.15 11.68 14.18
CA ILE A 409 -3.11 12.65 14.51
C ILE A 409 -3.71 14.03 14.32
N ARG A 410 -3.87 14.75 15.43
CA ARG A 410 -4.43 16.11 15.41
C ARG A 410 -3.38 17.12 15.00
N ASN A 411 -3.81 18.11 14.18
CA ASN A 411 -2.96 19.21 13.72
C ASN A 411 -1.63 18.67 13.13
N PHE A 412 -1.70 17.62 12.31
CA PHE A 412 -0.52 16.90 11.84
C PHE A 412 0.50 17.80 11.12
N ARG A 413 0.05 18.93 10.54
CA ARG A 413 0.93 19.89 9.86
C ARG A 413 1.90 20.60 10.80
N ASP A 414 1.58 20.69 12.09
CA ASP A 414 2.46 21.27 13.13
C ASP A 414 3.71 20.40 13.39
N LEU A 415 3.74 19.20 12.85
CA LEU A 415 4.90 18.29 12.94
C LEU A 415 5.97 18.59 11.89
N ALA A 416 5.66 19.42 10.89
CA ALA A 416 6.64 19.83 9.87
C ALA A 416 7.48 21.02 10.38
N TYR A 417 8.79 20.99 10.13
CA TYR A 417 9.75 22.00 10.55
C TYR A 417 10.79 22.31 9.49
#